data_355ef5360c48e9880e33c609dee91c92
#
_entry.id   355ef5360c48e9880e33c609dee91c92
#
_cell.length_a   1.000
_cell.length_b   1.000
_cell.length_c   1.000
_cell.angle_alpha   90.00
_cell.angle_beta   90.00
_cell.angle_gamma   90.00
#
_symmetry.space_group_name_H-M   'P 1'
#
loop_
_entity.id
_entity.type
_entity.pdbx_description
1 polymer ?
#
loop_
_entity_poly.entity_id
_entity_poly.type
_entity_poly.pdbx_seq_one_letter_code
_entity_poly.pdbx_strand_id
1 'polypeptide(L)'
;MDISLFLQQNIMWVGLAVVSGGMLLWPLFTGGGGAAVSPAAATLLVNREDAIVLDVRETGEWSAGHIPNARHIAMGQLDKRLHELDKFKSRPVIVCCATGNRSSSACGRLKKAGFEKVYNLAGGIGAWTEAGLPTTTKG
;
A
#
# COMPACT_ATOMS: atom_id res chain seq x y z
N MET A 1 2.69 45.55 9.48
CA MET A 1 2.73 45.02 8.12
C MET A 1 1.33 44.55 7.75
N ASP A 2 0.84 45.04 6.64
CA ASP A 2 -0.49 44.63 6.15
C ASP A 2 -0.40 43.31 5.40
N ILE A 3 -1.03 42.26 5.91
CA ILE A 3 -1.01 40.93 5.32
C ILE A 3 -1.68 40.92 3.94
N SER A 4 -2.75 41.70 3.77
CA SER A 4 -3.44 41.81 2.48
C SER A 4 -2.52 42.42 1.42
N LEU A 5 -1.79 43.46 1.75
CA LEU A 5 -0.85 44.08 0.83
C LEU A 5 0.30 43.14 0.49
N PHE A 6 0.83 42.43 1.47
CA PHE A 6 1.87 41.44 1.27
C PHE A 6 1.42 40.32 0.31
N LEU A 7 0.22 39.79 0.51
CA LEU A 7 -0.35 38.75 -0.35
C LEU A 7 -0.57 39.26 -1.79
N GLN A 8 -1.08 40.49 -1.95
CA GLN A 8 -1.28 41.08 -3.28
C GLN A 8 0.03 41.27 -4.04
N GLN A 9 1.09 41.71 -3.36
CA GLN A 9 2.40 41.91 -3.97
C GLN A 9 3.11 40.61 -4.31
N ASN A 10 2.82 39.53 -3.60
CA ASN A 10 3.50 38.25 -3.73
C ASN A 10 2.55 37.13 -4.19
N ILE A 11 1.47 37.47 -4.86
CA ILE A 11 0.45 36.49 -5.24
C ILE A 11 0.99 35.33 -6.09
N MET A 12 1.94 35.62 -6.97
CA MET A 12 2.55 34.58 -7.81
C MET A 12 3.35 33.58 -6.96
N TRP A 13 4.11 34.08 -5.99
CA TRP A 13 4.91 33.24 -5.10
C TRP A 13 4.05 32.45 -4.14
N VAL A 14 3.00 33.06 -3.61
CA VAL A 14 2.03 32.41 -2.74
C VAL A 14 1.29 31.31 -3.51
N GLY A 15 0.86 31.59 -4.73
CA GLY A 15 0.19 30.62 -5.60
C GLY A 15 1.11 29.43 -5.91
N LEU A 16 2.38 29.68 -6.22
CA LEU A 16 3.35 28.65 -6.49
C LEU A 16 3.60 27.77 -5.24
N ALA A 17 3.70 28.38 -4.07
CA ALA A 17 3.87 27.64 -2.82
C ALA A 17 2.66 26.74 -2.51
N VAL A 18 1.45 27.24 -2.71
CA VAL A 18 0.22 26.48 -2.49
C VAL A 18 0.13 25.30 -3.46
N VAL A 19 0.42 25.52 -4.75
CA VAL A 19 0.40 24.45 -5.75
C VAL A 19 1.44 23.40 -5.44
N SER A 20 2.67 23.81 -5.14
CA SER A 20 3.76 22.87 -4.80
C SER A 20 3.44 22.07 -3.54
N GLY A 21 2.95 22.73 -2.49
CA GLY A 21 2.53 22.06 -1.25
C GLY A 21 1.38 21.10 -1.48
N GLY A 22 0.40 21.51 -2.29
CA GLY A 22 -0.72 20.68 -2.67
C GLY A 22 -0.28 19.43 -3.44
N MET A 23 0.65 19.56 -4.38
CA MET A 23 1.17 18.43 -5.14
C MET A 23 1.95 17.44 -4.24
N LEU A 24 2.72 17.94 -3.27
CA LEU A 24 3.45 17.10 -2.34
C LEU A 24 2.53 16.35 -1.37
N LEU A 25 1.47 17.01 -0.91
CA LEU A 25 0.55 16.45 0.08
C LEU A 25 -0.63 15.69 -0.54
N TRP A 26 -0.87 15.87 -1.83
CA TRP A 26 -2.01 15.27 -2.50
C TRP A 26 -2.12 13.75 -2.31
N PRO A 27 -1.05 12.96 -2.47
CA PRO A 27 -1.11 11.52 -2.26
C PRO A 27 -1.54 11.11 -0.84
N LEU A 28 -1.30 11.97 0.16
CA LEU A 28 -1.72 11.71 1.53
C LEU A 28 -3.24 11.80 1.70
N PHE A 29 -3.90 12.63 0.90
CA PHE A 29 -5.34 12.86 0.99
C PHE A 29 -6.16 12.01 0.01
N THR A 30 -5.62 11.73 -1.18
CA THR A 30 -6.35 10.97 -2.20
C THR A 30 -6.27 9.45 -2.00
N GLY A 31 -5.34 8.98 -1.19
CA GLY A 31 -5.29 7.58 -0.77
C GLY A 31 -5.20 6.57 -1.89
N GLY A 32 -4.67 6.94 -3.03
CA GLY A 32 -4.57 6.06 -4.21
C GLY A 32 -3.61 4.95 -3.88
N GLY A 33 -3.02 4.29 -3.61
CA GLY A 33 -2.13 3.23 -3.20
C GLY A 33 -1.66 3.41 -1.76
N GLY A 34 -1.47 2.38 -1.05
CA GLY A 34 -0.88 2.42 0.28
C GLY A 34 0.57 2.89 0.23
N ALA A 35 1.10 3.35 1.36
CA ALA A 35 2.51 3.68 1.46
C ALA A 35 3.35 2.47 1.05
N ALA A 36 4.34 2.70 0.18
CA ALA A 36 5.23 1.64 -0.26
C ALA A 36 6.21 1.28 0.86
N VAL A 37 6.40 0.00 1.09
CA VAL A 37 7.37 -0.51 2.06
C VAL A 37 8.34 -1.47 1.39
N SER A 38 9.60 -1.42 1.79
CA SER A 38 10.60 -2.39 1.31
C SER A 38 10.36 -3.78 1.92
N PRO A 39 10.90 -4.84 1.34
CA PRO A 39 10.83 -6.16 1.95
C PRO A 39 11.33 -6.19 3.40
N ALA A 40 12.39 -5.46 3.72
CA ALA A 40 12.92 -5.38 5.08
C ALA A 40 11.91 -4.70 6.02
N ALA A 41 11.31 -3.58 5.61
CA ALA A 41 10.30 -2.89 6.39
C ALA A 41 9.04 -3.74 6.56
N ALA A 42 8.64 -4.47 5.53
CA ALA A 42 7.51 -5.40 5.61
C ALA A 42 7.74 -6.48 6.65
N THR A 43 8.94 -7.04 6.67
CA THR A 43 9.33 -8.07 7.66
C THR A 43 9.21 -7.52 9.10
N LEU A 44 9.66 -6.28 9.31
CA LEU A 44 9.54 -5.64 10.62
C LEU A 44 8.08 -5.44 11.02
N LEU A 45 7.22 -5.03 10.09
CA LEU A 45 5.79 -4.89 10.37
C LEU A 45 5.15 -6.21 10.77
N VAL A 46 5.48 -7.30 10.07
CA VAL A 46 4.99 -8.64 10.41
C VAL A 46 5.44 -9.06 11.81
N ASN A 47 6.71 -8.84 12.12
CA ASN A 47 7.29 -9.30 13.39
C ASN A 47 6.89 -8.44 14.59
N ARG A 48 6.73 -7.14 14.41
CA ARG A 48 6.50 -6.19 15.52
C ARG A 48 5.05 -5.77 15.69
N GLU A 49 4.30 -5.70 14.60
CA GLU A 49 2.94 -5.17 14.62
C GLU A 49 1.89 -6.19 14.18
N ASP A 50 2.26 -7.46 14.05
CA ASP A 50 1.37 -8.52 13.58
C ASP A 50 0.71 -8.21 12.24
N ALA A 51 1.45 -7.58 11.33
CA ALA A 51 0.95 -7.30 9.99
C ALA A 51 0.61 -8.60 9.27
N ILE A 52 -0.45 -8.57 8.47
CA ILE A 52 -0.76 -9.67 7.56
C ILE A 52 -0.27 -9.31 6.16
N VAL A 53 0.09 -10.31 5.38
CA VAL A 53 0.44 -10.15 3.96
C VAL A 53 -0.74 -10.66 3.13
N LEU A 54 -1.23 -9.82 2.24
CA LEU A 54 -2.29 -10.16 1.31
C LEU A 54 -1.72 -10.22 -0.10
N ASP A 55 -1.70 -11.41 -0.69
CA ASP A 55 -1.25 -11.63 -2.05
C ASP A 55 -2.45 -11.55 -3.00
N VAL A 56 -2.41 -10.61 -3.94
CA VAL A 56 -3.50 -10.37 -4.89
C VAL A 56 -3.18 -10.87 -6.30
N ARG A 57 -2.14 -11.70 -6.42
CA ARG A 57 -1.75 -12.29 -7.71
C ARG A 57 -2.73 -13.38 -8.13
N GLU A 58 -2.60 -13.82 -9.36
CA GLU A 58 -3.40 -14.92 -9.87
C GLU A 58 -3.04 -16.24 -9.18
N THR A 59 -3.95 -17.20 -9.21
CA THR A 59 -3.78 -18.49 -8.55
C THR A 59 -2.53 -19.24 -9.03
N GLY A 60 -2.22 -19.18 -10.33
CA GLY A 60 -1.02 -19.81 -10.86
C GLY A 60 0.27 -19.20 -10.33
N GLU A 61 0.30 -17.88 -10.17
CA GLU A 61 1.45 -17.17 -9.59
C GLU A 61 1.63 -17.54 -8.11
N TRP A 62 0.52 -17.58 -7.37
CA TRP A 62 0.51 -17.99 -5.96
C TRP A 62 1.04 -19.41 -5.77
N SER A 63 0.57 -20.34 -6.58
CA SER A 63 0.97 -21.75 -6.50
C SER A 63 2.45 -21.97 -6.83
N ALA A 64 3.03 -21.11 -7.66
CA ALA A 64 4.45 -21.19 -8.01
C ALA A 64 5.38 -20.74 -6.86
N GLY A 65 4.86 -19.98 -5.92
CA GLY A 65 5.62 -19.52 -4.75
C GLY A 65 5.04 -18.23 -4.20
N HIS A 66 4.96 -18.13 -2.90
CA HIS A 66 4.39 -16.97 -2.20
C HIS A 66 5.06 -16.79 -0.84
N ILE A 67 4.84 -15.62 -0.23
CA ILE A 67 5.37 -15.30 1.10
C ILE A 67 4.73 -16.24 2.13
N PRO A 68 5.52 -16.86 3.03
CA PRO A 68 4.95 -17.75 4.05
C PRO A 68 3.90 -17.02 4.92
N ASN A 69 2.83 -17.72 5.23
CA ASN A 69 1.70 -17.21 6.03
C ASN A 69 0.89 -16.11 5.37
N ALA A 70 1.16 -15.76 4.10
CA ALA A 70 0.36 -14.79 3.37
C ALA A 70 -1.04 -15.36 3.09
N ARG A 71 -2.01 -14.47 2.99
CA ARG A 71 -3.35 -14.80 2.56
C ARG A 71 -3.48 -14.50 1.08
N HIS A 72 -4.21 -15.33 0.36
CA HIS A 72 -4.39 -15.17 -1.07
C HIS A 72 -5.83 -14.81 -1.41
N ILE A 73 -6.01 -13.66 -2.05
CA ILE A 73 -7.27 -13.27 -2.68
C ILE A 73 -6.90 -12.59 -3.99
N ALA A 74 -7.15 -13.25 -5.13
CA ALA A 74 -6.86 -12.67 -6.43
C ALA A 74 -7.63 -11.36 -6.65
N MET A 75 -7.04 -10.41 -7.37
CA MET A 75 -7.65 -9.09 -7.62
C MET A 75 -9.08 -9.17 -8.10
N GLY A 76 -9.40 -10.09 -9.00
CA GLY A 76 -10.74 -10.26 -9.55
C GLY A 76 -11.78 -10.71 -8.53
N GLN A 77 -11.35 -11.21 -7.38
CA GLN A 77 -12.23 -11.68 -6.32
C GLN A 77 -12.19 -10.82 -5.07
N LEU A 78 -11.35 -9.80 -5.07
CA LEU A 78 -11.09 -9.00 -3.87
C LEU A 78 -12.37 -8.39 -3.30
N ASP A 79 -13.19 -7.75 -4.12
CA ASP A 79 -14.43 -7.10 -3.67
C ASP A 79 -15.42 -8.09 -3.06
N LYS A 80 -15.49 -9.29 -3.60
CA LYS A 80 -16.39 -10.34 -3.09
C LYS A 80 -15.92 -10.96 -1.79
N ARG A 81 -14.61 -10.95 -1.55
CA ARG A 81 -13.98 -11.65 -0.43
C ARG A 81 -13.39 -10.72 0.63
N LEU A 82 -13.58 -9.40 0.51
CA LEU A 82 -13.07 -8.44 1.50
C LEU A 82 -13.56 -8.75 2.92
N HIS A 83 -14.77 -9.24 3.06
CA HIS A 83 -15.34 -9.58 4.37
C HIS A 83 -14.52 -10.65 5.12
N GLU A 84 -13.75 -11.48 4.41
CA GLU A 84 -12.89 -12.47 5.04
C GLU A 84 -11.75 -11.82 5.83
N LEU A 85 -11.46 -10.55 5.54
CA LEU A 85 -10.38 -9.79 6.17
C LEU A 85 -10.87 -8.85 7.26
N ASP A 86 -12.16 -8.81 7.57
CA ASP A 86 -12.73 -7.84 8.52
C ASP A 86 -12.06 -7.89 9.90
N LYS A 87 -11.68 -9.05 10.35
CA LYS A 87 -10.99 -9.21 11.64
C LYS A 87 -9.60 -8.61 11.67
N PHE A 88 -9.05 -8.22 10.54
CA PHE A 88 -7.71 -7.64 10.43
C PHE A 88 -7.71 -6.13 10.22
N LYS A 89 -8.86 -5.46 10.27
CA LYS A 89 -8.99 -4.02 9.98
C LYS A 89 -8.11 -3.14 10.87
N SER A 90 -7.85 -3.55 12.09
CA SER A 90 -7.00 -2.82 13.03
C SER A 90 -5.51 -3.18 12.92
N ARG A 91 -5.18 -4.20 12.14
CA ARG A 91 -3.79 -4.66 11.93
C ARG A 91 -3.24 -4.09 10.62
N PRO A 92 -1.91 -3.88 10.52
CA PRO A 92 -1.32 -3.52 9.24
C PRO A 92 -1.54 -4.62 8.21
N VAL A 93 -1.89 -4.22 6.99
CA VAL A 93 -2.04 -5.13 5.85
C VAL A 93 -1.01 -4.74 4.79
N ILE A 94 -0.16 -5.67 4.41
CA ILE A 94 0.84 -5.47 3.37
C ILE A 94 0.36 -6.18 2.13
N VAL A 95 0.05 -5.43 1.08
CA VAL A 95 -0.47 -5.98 -0.16
C VAL A 95 0.69 -6.29 -1.10
N CYS A 96 0.71 -7.52 -1.62
CA CYS A 96 1.76 -8.03 -2.48
C CYS A 96 1.20 -8.41 -3.86
N CYS A 97 1.88 -7.99 -4.92
CA CYS A 97 1.64 -8.50 -6.27
C CYS A 97 2.98 -8.83 -6.95
N ALA A 98 2.99 -9.03 -8.27
CA ALA A 98 4.24 -9.39 -8.96
C ALA A 98 5.26 -8.24 -8.91
N THR A 99 4.84 -7.01 -9.19
CA THR A 99 5.72 -5.84 -9.32
C THR A 99 5.31 -4.61 -8.51
N GLY A 100 4.18 -4.66 -7.80
CA GLY A 100 3.65 -3.54 -7.04
C GLY A 100 2.52 -2.77 -7.73
N ASN A 101 2.24 -3.03 -9.00
CA ASN A 101 1.23 -2.28 -9.77
C ASN A 101 -0.20 -2.69 -9.45
N ARG A 102 -0.49 -3.98 -9.42
CA ARG A 102 -1.83 -4.49 -9.06
C ARG A 102 -2.18 -4.19 -7.61
N SER A 103 -1.18 -4.27 -6.74
CA SER A 103 -1.38 -4.06 -5.31
C SER A 103 -1.78 -2.62 -4.96
N SER A 104 -1.39 -1.63 -5.76
CA SER A 104 -1.81 -0.23 -5.54
C SER A 104 -3.32 -0.08 -5.61
N SER A 105 -3.98 -0.73 -6.57
CA SER A 105 -5.44 -0.73 -6.69
C SER A 105 -6.09 -1.45 -5.50
N ALA A 106 -5.52 -2.58 -5.09
CA ALA A 106 -6.01 -3.33 -3.93
C ALA A 106 -5.91 -2.51 -2.64
N CYS A 107 -4.81 -1.78 -2.44
CA CYS A 107 -4.65 -0.87 -1.29
C CYS A 107 -5.77 0.17 -1.23
N GLY A 108 -6.11 0.77 -2.37
CA GLY A 108 -7.21 1.74 -2.43
C GLY A 108 -8.55 1.12 -2.01
N ARG A 109 -8.84 -0.08 -2.45
CA ARG A 109 -10.07 -0.80 -2.08
C ARG A 109 -10.12 -1.12 -0.59
N LEU A 110 -9.01 -1.56 -0.02
CA LEU A 110 -8.90 -1.85 1.41
C LEU A 110 -9.13 -0.60 2.25
N LYS A 111 -8.53 0.52 1.87
CA LYS A 111 -8.74 1.79 2.58
C LYS A 111 -10.19 2.21 2.58
N LYS A 112 -10.87 2.10 1.44
CA LYS A 112 -12.30 2.41 1.33
C LYS A 112 -13.16 1.48 2.19
N ALA A 113 -12.71 0.26 2.40
CA ALA A 113 -13.42 -0.73 3.23
C ALA A 113 -13.19 -0.55 4.73
N GLY A 114 -12.35 0.42 5.15
CA GLY A 114 -12.14 0.73 6.55
C GLY A 114 -10.85 0.19 7.16
N PHE A 115 -9.94 -0.31 6.35
CA PHE A 115 -8.63 -0.75 6.84
C PHE A 115 -7.75 0.47 7.14
N GLU A 116 -7.26 0.56 8.37
CA GLU A 116 -6.56 1.75 8.86
C GLU A 116 -5.12 1.86 8.35
N LYS A 117 -4.40 0.73 8.31
CA LYS A 117 -2.98 0.70 7.95
C LYS A 117 -2.77 -0.24 6.77
N VAL A 118 -2.67 0.33 5.58
CA VAL A 118 -2.49 -0.43 4.34
C VAL A 118 -1.18 -0.03 3.70
N TYR A 119 -0.36 -1.02 3.38
CA TYR A 119 0.95 -0.83 2.76
C TYR A 119 1.03 -1.63 1.46
N ASN A 120 1.81 -1.10 0.52
CA ASN A 120 2.11 -1.75 -0.74
C ASN A 120 3.55 -2.27 -0.68
N LEU A 121 3.77 -3.56 -0.89
CA LEU A 121 5.12 -4.12 -0.95
C LEU A 121 5.82 -3.61 -2.21
N ALA A 122 6.81 -2.74 -2.04
CA ALA A 122 7.54 -2.14 -3.14
C ALA A 122 8.25 -3.21 -3.95
N GLY A 123 8.03 -3.21 -5.28
CA GLY A 123 8.58 -4.22 -6.17
C GLY A 123 7.92 -5.59 -6.07
N GLY A 124 6.94 -5.77 -5.20
CA GLY A 124 6.17 -7.00 -5.07
C GLY A 124 7.01 -8.22 -4.72
N ILE A 125 6.57 -9.39 -5.17
CA ILE A 125 7.26 -10.66 -4.88
C ILE A 125 8.67 -10.70 -5.49
N GLY A 126 8.89 -10.00 -6.60
CA GLY A 126 10.23 -9.92 -7.21
C GLY A 126 11.25 -9.32 -6.26
N ALA A 127 10.92 -8.18 -5.66
CA ALA A 127 11.79 -7.52 -4.68
C ALA A 127 11.98 -8.37 -3.41
N TRP A 128 10.94 -9.06 -2.98
CA TRP A 128 11.00 -9.97 -1.83
C TRP A 128 12.04 -11.07 -2.05
N THR A 129 11.99 -11.73 -3.20
CA THR A 129 12.93 -12.82 -3.54
C THR A 129 14.34 -12.29 -3.77
N GLU A 130 14.50 -11.11 -4.39
CA GLU A 130 15.81 -10.48 -4.58
C GLU A 130 16.48 -10.13 -3.25
N ALA A 131 15.70 -9.81 -2.25
CA ALA A 131 16.20 -9.54 -0.89
C ALA A 131 16.62 -10.82 -0.15
N GLY A 132 16.47 -12.00 -0.76
CA GLY A 132 16.84 -13.26 -0.16
C GLY A 132 15.83 -13.78 0.87
N LEU A 133 14.62 -13.24 0.88
CA LEU A 133 13.58 -13.63 1.82
C LEU A 133 12.85 -14.89 1.34
N PRO A 134 12.35 -15.72 2.27
CA PRO A 134 11.80 -17.03 1.92
C PRO A 134 10.45 -16.95 1.23
N THR A 135 10.20 -17.92 0.34
CA THR A 135 8.89 -18.19 -0.24
C THR A 135 8.54 -19.65 -0.04
N THR A 136 7.27 -19.97 -0.17
CA THR A 136 6.76 -21.34 -0.02
C THR A 136 5.73 -21.63 -1.10
N THR A 137 5.55 -22.90 -1.43
CA THR A 137 4.46 -23.37 -2.31
C THR A 137 3.31 -23.97 -1.50
N LYS A 138 3.47 -24.06 -0.18
CA LYS A 138 2.46 -24.57 0.72
C LYS A 138 1.46 -23.46 1.04
N GLY A 139 0.24 -23.69 0.80
CA GLY A 139 -0.74 -22.66 1.00
C GLY A 139 -1.89 -22.98 1.79
#